data_ace3923df4f634ed53bfbb818c73836b
#
_entry.id   ace3923df4f634ed53bfbb818c73836b
#
_cell.length_a   1.000
_cell.length_b   1.000
_cell.length_c   1.000
_cell.angle_alpha   90.00
_cell.angle_beta   90.00
_cell.angle_gamma   90.00
#
_symmetry.space_group_name_H-M   'P 1'
#
loop_
_entity.id
_entity.type
_entity.pdbx_description
1 polymer ?
#
loop_
_entity_poly.entity_id
_entity_poly.type
_entity_poly.pdbx_seq_one_letter_code
_entity_poly.pdbx_strand_id
1 'polypeptide(L)'
;MVMKINKMEQNIKEQYKSLGCHGNGDDSYKVLSLKDLPHKLGKSSEGYPMFFICVNETTSQVKNITRELLSVEYNQLCRLSSEEGDIEKSYAIIILRSPEWALQSSFIDIVVLMLQKIQPVPSRKTLSVEVEKLITIFSALVNPPVKKMQGLWGELLVIEQSKCPETLV
;
A
#
# COMPACT_ATOMS: atom_id res chain seq x y z
N MET A 1 1.69 -17.63 16.03
CA MET A 1 1.09 -16.37 15.53
C MET A 1 1.55 -16.02 14.12
N VAL A 2 2.83 -16.08 13.81
CA VAL A 2 3.40 -15.79 12.47
C VAL A 2 2.86 -16.69 11.36
N MET A 3 2.65 -17.99 11.60
CA MET A 3 2.10 -18.94 10.62
C MET A 3 0.64 -18.65 10.19
N LYS A 4 -0.19 -18.08 11.08
CA LYS A 4 -1.58 -17.72 10.73
C LYS A 4 -1.65 -16.47 9.85
N ILE A 5 -0.75 -15.52 10.07
CA ILE A 5 -0.66 -14.27 9.29
C ILE A 5 -0.26 -14.59 7.86
N ASN A 6 0.81 -15.37 7.64
CA ASN A 6 1.27 -15.76 6.30
C ASN A 6 0.21 -16.51 5.46
N LYS A 7 -0.59 -17.37 6.09
CA LYS A 7 -1.61 -18.14 5.37
C LYS A 7 -2.81 -17.27 4.96
N MET A 8 -3.10 -16.23 5.73
CA MET A 8 -4.17 -15.27 5.43
C MET A 8 -3.78 -14.29 4.32
N GLU A 9 -2.54 -13.80 4.35
CA GLU A 9 -2.01 -12.89 3.35
C GLU A 9 -1.85 -13.58 1.98
N GLN A 10 -1.44 -14.83 1.95
CA GLN A 10 -1.41 -15.63 0.73
C GLN A 10 -2.81 -15.80 0.12
N ASN A 11 -3.82 -16.03 0.94
CA ASN A 11 -5.20 -16.19 0.47
C ASN A 11 -5.75 -14.91 -0.18
N ILE A 12 -5.50 -13.72 0.40
CA ILE A 12 -5.98 -12.46 -0.18
C ILE A 12 -5.33 -12.13 -1.52
N LYS A 13 -4.05 -12.43 -1.69
CA LYS A 13 -3.33 -12.22 -2.95
C LYS A 13 -3.82 -13.15 -4.06
N GLU A 14 -4.13 -14.39 -3.75
CA GLU A 14 -4.70 -15.35 -4.70
C GLU A 14 -6.11 -14.92 -5.11
N GLN A 15 -6.93 -14.51 -4.17
CA GLN A 15 -8.26 -13.95 -4.45
C GLN A 15 -8.17 -12.67 -5.29
N TYR A 16 -7.20 -11.80 -4.97
CA TYR A 16 -6.96 -10.58 -5.76
C TYR A 16 -6.56 -10.89 -7.20
N LYS A 17 -5.73 -11.89 -7.45
CA LYS A 17 -5.36 -12.30 -8.82
C LYS A 17 -6.56 -12.72 -9.63
N SER A 18 -7.50 -13.45 -9.03
CA SER A 18 -8.73 -13.91 -9.68
C SER A 18 -9.83 -12.84 -9.78
N LEU A 19 -9.66 -11.71 -9.08
CA LEU A 19 -10.63 -10.62 -9.12
C LEU A 19 -10.65 -9.97 -10.50
N GLY A 20 -11.85 -9.77 -11.07
CA GLY A 20 -12.03 -9.06 -12.32
C GLY A 20 -11.68 -7.58 -12.20
N CYS A 21 -11.10 -7.01 -13.29
CA CYS A 21 -10.88 -5.57 -13.36
C CYS A 21 -12.21 -4.82 -13.44
N HIS A 22 -12.20 -3.56 -13.01
CA HIS A 22 -13.32 -2.67 -13.22
C HIS A 22 -13.51 -2.43 -14.73
N GLY A 23 -14.70 -2.77 -15.26
CA GLY A 23 -15.00 -2.62 -16.69
C GLY A 23 -15.37 -1.19 -17.05
N ASN A 24 -15.05 -0.78 -18.29
CA ASN A 24 -15.55 0.47 -18.85
C ASN A 24 -17.07 0.38 -19.00
N GLY A 25 -17.81 1.15 -18.20
CA GLY A 25 -19.27 1.14 -18.18
C GLY A 25 -19.89 0.40 -16.99
N ASP A 26 -19.09 -0.23 -16.15
CA ASP A 26 -19.56 -0.73 -14.85
C ASP A 26 -19.67 0.42 -13.86
N ASP A 27 -20.84 0.60 -13.25
CA ASP A 27 -21.05 1.58 -12.18
C ASP A 27 -20.51 1.11 -10.82
N SER A 28 -20.08 -0.15 -10.72
CA SER A 28 -19.62 -0.75 -9.46
C SER A 28 -18.26 -1.42 -9.60
N TYR A 29 -17.45 -1.29 -8.54
CA TYR A 29 -16.19 -2.01 -8.41
C TYR A 29 -16.41 -3.36 -7.75
N LYS A 30 -15.87 -4.42 -8.35
CA LYS A 30 -15.79 -5.74 -7.71
C LYS A 30 -14.70 -5.70 -6.66
N VAL A 31 -15.03 -6.06 -5.42
CA VAL A 31 -14.12 -5.93 -4.29
C VAL A 31 -14.09 -7.18 -3.42
N LEU A 32 -12.96 -7.35 -2.75
CA LEU A 32 -12.75 -8.35 -1.70
C LEU A 32 -12.89 -7.70 -0.34
N SER A 33 -13.57 -8.36 0.57
CA SER A 33 -13.62 -7.97 1.98
C SER A 33 -12.32 -8.31 2.68
N LEU A 34 -11.77 -7.37 3.43
CA LEU A 34 -10.63 -7.63 4.30
C LEU A 34 -11.14 -8.20 5.63
N LYS A 35 -10.56 -9.32 6.05
CA LYS A 35 -10.99 -9.96 7.29
C LYS A 35 -10.80 -9.02 8.49
N ASP A 36 -11.85 -8.91 9.31
CA ASP A 36 -11.87 -8.10 10.53
C ASP A 36 -11.66 -6.58 10.31
N LEU A 37 -11.75 -6.12 9.06
CA LEU A 37 -11.61 -4.70 8.70
C LEU A 37 -12.79 -4.24 7.84
N PRO A 38 -13.27 -2.99 8.02
CA PRO A 38 -14.38 -2.46 7.21
C PRO A 38 -13.95 -2.04 5.79
N HIS A 39 -12.67 -2.20 5.47
CA HIS A 39 -12.08 -1.77 4.21
C HIS A 39 -12.20 -2.86 3.14
N LYS A 40 -12.09 -2.47 1.89
CA LYS A 40 -12.18 -3.38 0.74
C LYS A 40 -10.97 -3.23 -0.18
N LEU A 41 -10.62 -4.31 -0.89
CA LEU A 41 -9.59 -4.36 -1.90
C LEU A 41 -10.24 -4.63 -3.26
N GLY A 42 -9.97 -3.79 -4.24
CA GLY A 42 -10.46 -3.91 -5.59
C GLY A 42 -9.35 -3.78 -6.62
N LYS A 43 -9.76 -3.73 -7.88
CA LYS A 43 -8.87 -3.63 -9.03
C LYS A 43 -9.36 -2.53 -9.97
N SER A 44 -8.46 -1.66 -10.44
CA SER A 44 -8.78 -0.64 -11.44
C SER A 44 -9.04 -1.27 -12.80
N SER A 45 -9.45 -0.46 -13.78
CA SER A 45 -9.60 -0.88 -15.17
C SER A 45 -8.29 -1.38 -15.78
N GLU A 46 -7.16 -0.81 -15.37
CA GLU A 46 -5.82 -1.23 -15.80
C GLU A 46 -5.28 -2.43 -15.02
N GLY A 47 -6.02 -2.95 -14.06
CA GLY A 47 -5.61 -4.08 -13.23
C GLY A 47 -4.76 -3.71 -12.02
N TYR A 48 -4.72 -2.44 -11.63
CA TYR A 48 -3.97 -1.96 -10.47
C TYR A 48 -4.72 -2.16 -9.16
N PRO A 49 -4.04 -2.51 -8.07
CA PRO A 49 -4.67 -2.67 -6.77
C PRO A 49 -5.17 -1.32 -6.21
N MET A 50 -6.41 -1.34 -5.76
CA MET A 50 -7.11 -0.21 -5.17
C MET A 50 -7.65 -0.60 -3.80
N PHE A 51 -7.32 0.15 -2.76
CA PHE A 51 -7.95 0.02 -1.46
C PHE A 51 -9.04 1.08 -1.27
N PHE A 52 -10.22 0.62 -0.88
CA PHE A 52 -11.36 1.46 -0.49
C PHE A 52 -11.41 1.49 1.03
N ILE A 53 -11.02 2.62 1.60
CA ILE A 53 -10.85 2.79 3.03
C ILE A 53 -12.02 3.57 3.60
N CYS A 54 -12.73 2.98 4.56
CA CYS A 54 -13.74 3.68 5.35
C CYS A 54 -13.04 4.70 6.24
N VAL A 55 -13.42 5.95 6.12
CA VAL A 55 -12.91 7.05 6.93
C VAL A 55 -14.03 7.70 7.72
N ASN A 56 -13.70 8.24 8.88
CA ASN A 56 -14.64 9.05 9.63
C ASN A 56 -14.88 10.38 8.91
N GLU A 57 -16.14 10.73 8.70
CA GLU A 57 -16.56 11.98 8.07
C GLU A 57 -16.34 13.18 8.99
N THR A 58 -15.10 13.44 9.37
CA THR A 58 -14.73 14.67 10.03
C THR A 58 -14.46 15.77 9.01
N THR A 59 -14.74 17.00 9.39
CA THR A 59 -14.66 18.21 8.56
C THR A 59 -13.26 18.61 8.09
N SER A 60 -12.22 17.82 8.41
CA SER A 60 -10.85 18.09 8.00
C SER A 60 -10.69 17.89 6.49
N GLN A 61 -10.43 18.98 5.79
CA GLN A 61 -10.08 18.95 4.38
C GLN A 61 -8.64 18.46 4.22
N VAL A 62 -8.49 17.27 3.67
CA VAL A 62 -7.19 16.73 3.26
C VAL A 62 -7.14 16.74 1.73
N LYS A 63 -6.07 17.28 1.17
CA LYS A 63 -5.89 17.33 -0.28
C LYS A 63 -5.56 15.95 -0.84
N ASN A 64 -6.12 15.64 -2.00
CA ASN A 64 -5.75 14.45 -2.77
C ASN A 64 -4.26 14.48 -3.12
N ILE A 65 -3.65 13.32 -3.14
CA ILE A 65 -2.22 13.13 -3.44
C ILE A 65 -2.10 12.38 -4.75
N THR A 66 -1.31 12.92 -5.66
CA THR A 66 -0.94 12.23 -6.90
C THR A 66 0.57 12.19 -6.99
N ARG A 67 1.13 10.98 -6.98
CA ARG A 67 2.55 10.70 -7.21
C ARG A 67 2.67 9.74 -8.40
N GLU A 68 3.88 9.52 -8.87
CA GLU A 68 4.14 8.64 -10.00
C GLU A 68 3.51 7.25 -9.84
N LEU A 69 3.73 6.62 -8.69
CA LEU A 69 3.22 5.28 -8.40
C LEU A 69 1.96 5.24 -7.55
N LEU A 70 1.78 6.20 -6.66
CA LEU A 70 0.68 6.21 -5.70
C LEU A 70 -0.20 7.42 -5.89
N SER A 71 -1.50 7.19 -5.90
CA SER A 71 -2.49 8.26 -5.77
C SER A 71 -3.47 7.97 -4.64
N VAL A 72 -3.91 9.02 -3.99
CA VAL A 72 -4.88 8.97 -2.89
C VAL A 72 -5.94 10.01 -3.08
N GLU A 73 -7.18 9.58 -3.09
CA GLU A 73 -8.37 10.41 -3.19
C GLU A 73 -9.23 10.22 -1.93
N TYR A 74 -9.46 11.28 -1.18
CA TYR A 74 -10.01 11.18 0.18
C TYR A 74 -11.52 11.19 0.29
N ASN A 75 -12.26 11.45 -0.76
CA ASN A 75 -13.71 11.56 -0.68
C ASN A 75 -14.35 11.17 -2.02
N GLN A 76 -14.31 9.89 -2.33
CA GLN A 76 -14.88 9.37 -3.55
C GLN A 76 -16.14 8.55 -3.26
N LEU A 77 -17.26 8.96 -3.84
CA LEU A 77 -18.48 8.16 -3.80
C LEU A 77 -18.32 6.99 -4.78
N CYS A 78 -18.38 5.77 -4.26
CA CYS A 78 -18.21 4.56 -5.03
C CYS A 78 -19.28 3.53 -4.70
N ARG A 79 -19.72 2.81 -5.71
CA ARG A 79 -20.52 1.60 -5.54
C ARG A 79 -19.60 0.40 -5.59
N LEU A 80 -19.58 -0.37 -4.51
CA LEU A 80 -18.79 -1.58 -4.38
C LEU A 80 -19.69 -2.80 -4.41
N SER A 81 -19.33 -3.80 -5.18
CA SER A 81 -20.01 -5.09 -5.26
C SER A 81 -19.11 -6.17 -4.67
N SER A 82 -19.61 -6.86 -3.64
CA SER A 82 -18.93 -7.96 -2.95
C SER A 82 -19.87 -9.13 -2.75
N GLU A 83 -19.35 -10.25 -2.24
CA GLU A 83 -20.19 -11.41 -1.86
C GLU A 83 -21.25 -11.06 -0.80
N GLU A 84 -21.01 -10.01 -0.03
CA GLU A 84 -21.94 -9.51 1.01
C GLU A 84 -23.06 -8.61 0.46
N GLY A 85 -22.98 -8.24 -0.83
CA GLY A 85 -23.91 -7.35 -1.53
C GLY A 85 -23.28 -6.06 -2.03
N ASP A 86 -24.12 -5.18 -2.57
CA ASP A 86 -23.72 -3.89 -3.11
C ASP A 86 -23.83 -2.80 -2.07
N ILE A 87 -22.80 -1.97 -1.96
CA ILE A 87 -22.75 -0.84 -1.03
C ILE A 87 -22.30 0.41 -1.79
N GLU A 88 -23.06 1.50 -1.67
CA GLU A 88 -22.67 2.81 -2.18
C GLU A 88 -22.33 3.73 -1.00
N LYS A 89 -21.09 4.18 -0.97
CA LYS A 89 -20.55 5.00 0.12
C LYS A 89 -19.35 5.80 -0.34
N SER A 90 -19.02 6.88 0.40
CA SER A 90 -17.78 7.61 0.21
C SER A 90 -16.62 6.89 0.88
N TYR A 91 -15.52 6.74 0.13
CA TYR A 91 -14.28 6.09 0.57
C TYR A 91 -13.08 7.00 0.33
N ALA A 92 -12.03 6.78 1.10
CA ALA A 92 -10.70 7.16 0.67
C ALA A 92 -10.13 6.03 -0.19
N ILE A 93 -9.59 6.37 -1.36
CA ILE A 93 -9.07 5.39 -2.31
C ILE A 93 -7.56 5.56 -2.40
N ILE A 94 -6.83 4.46 -2.18
CA ILE A 94 -5.37 4.40 -2.42
C ILE A 94 -5.12 3.45 -3.58
N ILE A 95 -4.43 3.93 -4.61
CA ILE A 95 -4.12 3.17 -5.83
C ILE A 95 -2.62 3.10 -6.02
N LEU A 96 -2.10 1.88 -6.27
CA LEU A 96 -0.74 1.69 -6.77
C LEU A 96 -0.79 1.53 -8.29
N ARG A 97 -0.17 2.44 -9.00
CA ARG A 97 -0.08 2.42 -10.48
C ARG A 97 1.20 1.72 -10.93
N SER A 98 1.23 0.41 -10.82
CA SER A 98 2.33 -0.41 -11.34
C SER A 98 1.82 -1.73 -11.90
N PRO A 99 2.27 -2.16 -13.07
CA PRO A 99 1.96 -3.47 -13.62
C PRO A 99 2.78 -4.60 -12.97
N GLU A 100 3.84 -4.27 -12.23
CA GLU A 100 4.75 -5.25 -11.64
C GLU A 100 4.11 -5.97 -10.46
N TRP A 101 3.95 -7.28 -10.58
CA TRP A 101 3.36 -8.09 -9.52
C TRP A 101 4.11 -8.00 -8.19
N ALA A 102 5.43 -7.92 -8.23
CA ALA A 102 6.24 -7.80 -7.01
C ALA A 102 5.87 -6.53 -6.21
N LEU A 103 5.69 -5.39 -6.90
CA LEU A 103 5.26 -4.14 -6.27
C LEU A 103 3.80 -4.20 -5.83
N GLN A 104 2.90 -4.77 -6.65
CA GLN A 104 1.49 -4.95 -6.26
C GLN A 104 1.35 -5.83 -5.02
N SER A 105 2.08 -6.96 -4.97
CA SER A 105 2.10 -7.86 -3.84
C SER A 105 2.58 -7.19 -2.56
N SER A 106 3.70 -6.45 -2.64
CA SER A 106 4.23 -5.68 -1.51
C SER A 106 3.27 -4.58 -1.06
N PHE A 107 2.61 -3.91 -2.00
CA PHE A 107 1.61 -2.89 -1.71
C PHE A 107 0.43 -3.47 -0.92
N ILE A 108 -0.11 -4.60 -1.34
CA ILE A 108 -1.21 -5.28 -0.64
C ILE A 108 -0.80 -5.60 0.80
N ASP A 109 0.38 -6.20 1.00
CA ASP A 109 0.88 -6.56 2.32
C ASP A 109 1.05 -5.34 3.23
N ILE A 110 1.72 -4.31 2.73
CA ILE A 110 2.03 -3.10 3.51
C ILE A 110 0.76 -2.34 3.88
N VAL A 111 -0.19 -2.19 2.95
CA VAL A 111 -1.44 -1.50 3.23
C VAL A 111 -2.30 -2.29 4.21
N VAL A 112 -2.40 -3.61 4.08
CA VAL A 112 -3.13 -4.44 5.06
C VAL A 112 -2.53 -4.30 6.45
N LEU A 113 -1.19 -4.37 6.58
CA LEU A 113 -0.50 -4.18 7.86
C LEU A 113 -0.73 -2.77 8.44
N MET A 114 -0.72 -1.75 7.60
CA MET A 114 -1.02 -0.38 7.99
C MET A 114 -2.44 -0.26 8.54
N LEU A 115 -3.42 -0.82 7.84
CA LEU A 115 -4.83 -0.77 8.23
C LEU A 115 -5.12 -1.55 9.52
N GLN A 116 -4.36 -2.61 9.81
CA GLN A 116 -4.48 -3.36 11.07
C GLN A 116 -3.93 -2.60 12.28
N LYS A 117 -3.03 -1.64 12.07
CA LYS A 117 -2.40 -0.86 13.14
C LYS A 117 -3.15 0.41 13.52
N ILE A 118 -3.99 0.90 12.64
CA ILE A 118 -4.79 2.11 12.87
C ILE A 118 -6.20 1.76 13.34
N GLN A 119 -6.96 2.76 13.76
CA GLN A 119 -8.37 2.57 14.11
C GLN A 119 -9.15 2.02 12.90
N PRO A 120 -10.18 1.16 13.12
CA PRO A 120 -10.97 0.58 12.03
C PRO A 120 -11.62 1.60 11.10
N VAL A 121 -11.98 2.77 11.62
CA VAL A 121 -12.47 3.91 10.82
C VAL A 121 -11.66 5.14 11.19
N PRO A 122 -10.47 5.33 10.58
CA PRO A 122 -9.59 6.45 10.90
C PRO A 122 -10.16 7.77 10.41
N SER A 123 -9.72 8.88 11.01
CA SER A 123 -9.93 10.19 10.44
C SER A 123 -9.09 10.37 9.16
N ARG A 124 -9.51 11.26 8.26
CA ARG A 124 -8.71 11.59 7.06
C ARG A 124 -7.30 12.08 7.42
N LYS A 125 -7.17 12.82 8.51
CA LYS A 125 -5.87 13.29 9.01
C LYS A 125 -4.98 12.13 9.45
N THR A 126 -5.51 11.18 10.21
CA THR A 126 -4.76 9.98 10.63
C THR A 126 -4.34 9.16 9.42
N LEU A 127 -5.25 8.95 8.47
CA LEU A 127 -4.95 8.23 7.25
C LEU A 127 -3.88 8.94 6.42
N SER A 128 -3.92 10.27 6.31
CA SER A 128 -2.92 11.02 5.54
C SER A 128 -1.50 10.88 6.08
N VAL A 129 -1.34 10.80 7.40
CA VAL A 129 -0.02 10.56 8.02
C VAL A 129 0.51 9.17 7.65
N GLU A 130 -0.33 8.16 7.65
CA GLU A 130 0.08 6.80 7.27
C GLU A 130 0.36 6.69 5.75
N VAL A 131 -0.42 7.39 4.93
CA VAL A 131 -0.20 7.48 3.49
C VAL A 131 1.15 8.13 3.15
N GLU A 132 1.58 9.17 3.87
CA GLU A 132 2.91 9.77 3.65
C GLU A 132 4.05 8.77 3.94
N LYS A 133 3.90 7.92 4.96
CA LYS A 133 4.85 6.83 5.21
C LYS A 133 4.85 5.81 4.06
N LEU A 134 3.68 5.46 3.56
CA LEU A 134 3.52 4.55 2.42
C LEU A 134 4.21 5.11 1.17
N ILE A 135 4.01 6.39 0.85
CA ILE A 135 4.68 7.08 -0.26
C ILE A 135 6.20 7.02 -0.10
N THR A 136 6.71 7.27 1.10
CA THR A 136 8.15 7.21 1.39
C THR A 136 8.72 5.81 1.14
N ILE A 137 8.03 4.76 1.59
CA ILE A 137 8.44 3.36 1.39
C ILE A 137 8.49 3.03 -0.12
N PHE A 138 7.42 3.34 -0.86
CA PHE A 138 7.36 3.03 -2.30
C PHE A 138 8.33 3.87 -3.13
N SER A 139 8.56 5.12 -2.77
CA SER A 139 9.60 5.95 -3.41
C SER A 139 10.99 5.36 -3.22
N ALA A 140 11.30 4.81 -2.04
CA ALA A 140 12.57 4.15 -1.77
C ALA A 140 12.71 2.79 -2.50
N LEU A 141 11.61 2.06 -2.71
CA LEU A 141 11.63 0.80 -3.46
C LEU A 141 11.92 1.00 -4.95
N VAL A 142 11.39 2.08 -5.53
CA VAL A 142 11.56 2.39 -6.96
C VAL A 142 12.85 3.13 -7.24
N ASN A 143 13.23 4.03 -6.34
CA ASN A 143 14.47 4.78 -6.41
C ASN A 143 15.34 4.43 -5.20
N PRO A 144 15.93 3.22 -5.14
CA PRO A 144 16.79 2.87 -4.03
C PRO A 144 17.94 3.89 -3.96
N PRO A 145 18.28 4.37 -2.75
CA PRO A 145 19.38 5.29 -2.60
C PRO A 145 20.65 4.62 -3.17
N VAL A 146 21.13 5.13 -4.28
CA VAL A 146 22.36 4.67 -4.91
C VAL A 146 23.50 5.09 -3.98
N LYS A 147 23.86 4.24 -3.02
CA LYS A 147 25.20 4.35 -2.42
C LYS A 147 26.17 4.15 -3.55
N LYS A 148 26.85 5.24 -3.94
CA LYS A 148 27.93 5.13 -4.94
C LYS A 148 28.84 4.00 -4.48
N MET A 149 29.07 3.02 -5.35
CA MET A 149 29.94 1.86 -5.05
C MET A 149 31.25 2.28 -4.38
N GLN A 150 31.79 3.44 -4.77
CA GLN A 150 32.94 4.06 -4.16
C GLN A 150 32.80 4.35 -2.66
N GLY A 151 31.60 4.74 -2.17
CA GLY A 151 31.36 4.94 -0.74
C GLY A 151 31.34 3.63 0.04
N LEU A 152 30.78 2.57 -0.55
CA LEU A 152 30.72 1.25 0.06
C LEU A 152 32.14 0.63 0.19
N TRP A 153 32.97 0.78 -0.85
CA TRP A 153 34.36 0.36 -0.84
C TRP A 153 35.19 1.15 0.18
N GLY A 154 34.95 2.46 0.31
CA GLY A 154 35.59 3.30 1.32
C GLY A 154 35.25 2.86 2.76
N GLU A 155 33.96 2.58 3.04
CA GLU A 155 33.53 2.08 4.34
C GLU A 155 34.11 0.71 4.66
N LEU A 156 34.17 -0.21 3.69
CA LEU A 156 34.76 -1.54 3.85
C LEU A 156 36.28 -1.46 4.09
N LEU A 157 36.99 -0.58 3.40
CA LEU A 157 38.44 -0.36 3.58
C LEU A 157 38.75 0.17 4.98
N VAL A 158 37.94 1.10 5.50
CA VAL A 158 38.12 1.63 6.86
C VAL A 158 37.86 0.53 7.91
N ILE A 159 36.89 -0.35 7.69
CA ILE A 159 36.59 -1.47 8.60
C ILE A 159 37.75 -2.49 8.57
N GLU A 160 38.30 -2.76 7.41
CA GLU A 160 39.44 -3.71 7.26
C GLU A 160 40.69 -3.15 7.93
N GLN A 161 41.00 -1.88 7.76
CA GLN A 161 42.14 -1.23 8.43
C GLN A 161 41.98 -1.13 9.93
N SER A 162 40.76 -0.99 10.46
CA SER A 162 40.51 -0.94 11.88
C SER A 162 40.65 -2.31 12.59
N LYS A 163 40.65 -3.42 11.82
CA LYS A 163 40.88 -4.78 12.34
C LYS A 163 42.35 -5.18 12.41
N CYS A 164 43.27 -4.39 11.85
CA CYS A 164 44.72 -4.61 11.87
C CYS A 164 45.40 -3.44 12.56
N PRO A 165 45.36 -3.32 13.90
CA PRO A 165 46.00 -2.20 14.61
C PRO A 165 47.51 -2.16 14.52
N GLU A 166 48.17 -3.21 14.01
CA GLU A 166 49.62 -3.28 13.86
C GLU A 166 50.17 -2.51 12.65
N THR A 167 49.30 -1.97 11.80
CA THR A 167 49.70 -1.16 10.62
C THR A 167 49.57 0.34 10.83
N LEU A 168 49.31 0.79 12.05
CA LEU A 168 49.21 2.21 12.43
C LEU A 168 50.44 2.72 13.19
N VAL A 169 51.66 2.31 12.75
CA VAL A 169 52.91 2.90 13.22
C VAL A 169 53.52 3.75 12.15
#